data_3f5e1428a8e8c2e153d6721251cf53c5
#
_entry.id   3f5e1428a8e8c2e153d6721251cf53c5
#
_cell.length_a   1.000
_cell.length_b   1.000
_cell.length_c   1.000
_cell.angle_alpha   90.00
_cell.angle_beta   90.00
_cell.angle_gamma   90.00
#
_symmetry.space_group_name_H-M   'P 1'
#
loop_
_entity.id
_entity.type
_entity.pdbx_description
1 polymer ?
#
loop_
_entity_poly.entity_id
_entity_poly.type
_entity_poly.pdbx_seq_one_letter_code
_entity_poly.pdbx_strand_id
1 'polypeptide(L)'
;IRVNLPGLEFRRVLFRSVLQIAREMQERNEPVVVVSKNVNLRIKADTLGIEVRDYEDSPGSDTDEYQGWHEIEAEPNVVAALRGGHGVRPTSVRLLPHEYVMLRDPADSRHACAGKVDAQGGMVWPLIGSTRTVCGIRGVNLQQTFAIDALLDDSVRLVTLAGKAGTGKTLLAIAAGLHQVFADNKFHRLLVFRPTIAVSRDLGYLPGGLDDKMRPWMQPVYDAIELIRSEDRKQPSRILPNDIRECDEIRVEPLTYICGRSIPNQFIIIDEAQNLTPLEVKTAITRVGAGSKIVVTGDPHQIDNPYVDFHSNGLIALVDRFRESRLSAHITLVKGERSELAETAANLL
;
A
#
# COMPACT_ATOMS: atom_id res chain seq x y z
N ILE A 1 9.49 22.64 -23.43
CA ILE A 1 10.90 22.17 -23.41
C ILE A 1 11.00 21.17 -22.26
N ARG A 2 11.22 19.89 -22.60
CA ARG A 2 11.41 18.82 -21.61
C ARG A 2 12.88 18.80 -21.21
N VAL A 3 13.20 19.24 -19.97
CA VAL A 3 14.57 19.14 -19.42
C VAL A 3 14.58 18.12 -18.30
N ASN A 4 15.30 17.01 -18.52
CA ASN A 4 15.46 15.92 -17.54
C ASN A 4 16.86 16.01 -16.96
N LEU A 5 17.01 16.44 -15.70
CA LEU A 5 18.33 16.61 -15.03
C LEU A 5 18.31 16.07 -13.59
N PRO A 6 19.30 15.30 -13.12
CA PRO A 6 19.40 14.79 -11.76
C PRO A 6 20.22 15.70 -10.84
N GLY A 7 19.80 15.84 -9.55
CA GLY A 7 20.57 16.44 -8.45
C GLY A 7 19.95 17.64 -7.75
N LEU A 8 20.03 17.70 -6.42
CA LEU A 8 19.41 18.70 -5.54
C LEU A 8 19.87 20.15 -5.72
N GLU A 9 21.13 20.38 -6.04
CA GLU A 9 21.67 21.73 -6.34
C GLU A 9 21.16 22.28 -7.69
N PHE A 10 20.98 21.42 -8.67
CA PHE A 10 20.43 21.77 -9.97
C PHE A 10 18.98 22.28 -9.88
N ARG A 11 18.17 21.83 -8.91
CA ARG A 11 16.74 22.23 -8.82
C ARG A 11 16.54 23.71 -8.49
N ARG A 12 17.37 24.30 -7.61
CA ARG A 12 17.30 25.75 -7.31
C ARG A 12 17.68 26.61 -8.52
N VAL A 13 18.66 26.15 -9.30
CA VAL A 13 19.08 26.78 -10.55
C VAL A 13 17.99 26.60 -11.60
N LEU A 14 17.39 25.42 -11.72
CA LEU A 14 16.34 25.11 -12.71
C LEU A 14 15.07 25.95 -12.49
N PHE A 15 14.60 26.09 -11.27
CA PHE A 15 13.42 26.93 -10.98
C PHE A 15 13.65 28.41 -11.32
N ARG A 16 14.84 28.92 -11.01
CA ARG A 16 15.22 30.28 -11.44
C ARG A 16 15.28 30.39 -12.95
N SER A 17 15.84 29.42 -13.65
CA SER A 17 15.95 29.43 -15.11
C SER A 17 14.59 29.35 -15.79
N VAL A 18 13.67 28.50 -15.31
CA VAL A 18 12.31 28.37 -15.87
C VAL A 18 11.53 29.68 -15.70
N LEU A 19 11.54 30.27 -14.51
CA LEU A 19 10.86 31.53 -14.24
C LEU A 19 11.49 32.69 -14.99
N GLN A 20 12.81 32.69 -15.14
CA GLN A 20 13.54 33.72 -15.90
C GLN A 20 13.19 33.64 -17.39
N ILE A 21 13.19 32.44 -17.98
CA ILE A 21 12.81 32.25 -19.39
C ILE A 21 11.35 32.66 -19.60
N ALA A 22 10.44 32.26 -18.71
CA ALA A 22 9.04 32.61 -18.80
C ALA A 22 8.85 34.14 -18.75
N ARG A 23 9.59 34.83 -17.89
CA ARG A 23 9.58 36.28 -17.79
C ARG A 23 10.15 36.98 -19.03
N GLU A 24 11.27 36.49 -19.55
CA GLU A 24 11.87 37.02 -20.81
C GLU A 24 10.93 36.85 -22.01
N MET A 25 10.18 35.76 -22.07
CA MET A 25 9.16 35.56 -23.12
C MET A 25 7.97 36.54 -22.93
N GLN A 26 7.53 36.74 -21.70
CA GLN A 26 6.45 37.69 -21.37
C GLN A 26 6.88 39.15 -21.72
N GLU A 27 8.11 39.54 -21.46
CA GLU A 27 8.69 40.83 -21.83
C GLU A 27 8.75 41.05 -23.35
N ARG A 28 8.78 39.95 -24.14
CA ARG A 28 8.68 39.96 -25.60
C ARG A 28 7.24 39.94 -26.13
N ASN A 29 6.23 40.07 -25.25
CA ASN A 29 4.80 39.92 -25.55
C ASN A 29 4.43 38.55 -26.15
N GLU A 30 5.19 37.51 -25.83
CA GLU A 30 4.84 36.15 -26.20
C GLU A 30 3.90 35.53 -25.14
N PRO A 31 2.81 34.83 -25.55
CA PRO A 31 1.93 34.18 -24.59
C PRO A 31 2.69 33.04 -23.87
N VAL A 32 2.74 33.12 -22.52
CA VAL A 32 3.45 32.17 -21.69
C VAL A 32 2.56 31.62 -20.61
N VAL A 33 2.54 30.30 -20.47
CA VAL A 33 1.90 29.59 -19.37
C VAL A 33 2.91 28.63 -18.75
N VAL A 34 3.13 28.73 -17.45
CA VAL A 34 3.94 27.76 -16.70
C VAL A 34 3.04 26.64 -16.21
N VAL A 35 3.28 25.42 -16.71
CA VAL A 35 2.56 24.21 -16.28
C VAL A 35 3.47 23.39 -15.37
N SER A 36 3.05 23.15 -14.12
CA SER A 36 3.89 22.41 -13.16
C SER A 36 3.07 21.81 -12.03
N LYS A 37 3.40 20.59 -11.62
CA LYS A 37 2.90 19.96 -10.37
C LYS A 37 3.52 20.60 -9.11
N ASN A 38 4.63 21.30 -9.23
CA ASN A 38 5.33 21.90 -8.09
C ASN A 38 4.65 23.18 -7.61
N VAL A 39 3.97 23.10 -6.46
CA VAL A 39 3.24 24.21 -5.84
C VAL A 39 4.13 25.43 -5.62
N ASN A 40 5.37 25.25 -5.15
CA ASN A 40 6.30 26.38 -4.93
C ASN A 40 6.69 27.09 -6.21
N LEU A 41 6.81 26.36 -7.33
CA LEU A 41 7.07 26.97 -8.64
C LEU A 41 5.84 27.75 -9.10
N ARG A 42 4.64 27.22 -8.91
CA ARG A 42 3.37 27.88 -9.27
C ARG A 42 3.18 29.17 -8.48
N ILE A 43 3.33 29.11 -7.15
CA ILE A 43 3.23 30.30 -6.30
C ILE A 43 4.23 31.40 -6.73
N LYS A 44 5.47 31.02 -7.04
CA LYS A 44 6.49 32.00 -7.50
C LYS A 44 6.18 32.56 -8.87
N ALA A 45 5.68 31.75 -9.81
CA ALA A 45 5.27 32.22 -11.13
C ALA A 45 4.07 33.18 -11.03
N ASP A 46 3.08 32.84 -10.24
CA ASP A 46 1.92 33.68 -9.96
C ASP A 46 2.31 35.02 -9.33
N THR A 47 3.23 34.99 -8.35
CA THR A 47 3.78 36.22 -7.73
C THR A 47 4.52 37.11 -8.73
N LEU A 48 5.03 36.54 -9.82
CA LEU A 48 5.69 37.26 -10.92
C LEU A 48 4.68 37.70 -12.04
N GLY A 49 3.40 37.44 -11.86
CA GLY A 49 2.34 37.74 -12.85
C GLY A 49 2.41 36.85 -14.09
N ILE A 50 3.01 35.64 -14.00
CA ILE A 50 3.07 34.67 -15.07
C ILE A 50 1.88 33.73 -14.91
N GLU A 51 1.09 33.52 -15.99
CA GLU A 51 -0.03 32.57 -15.96
C GLU A 51 0.49 31.18 -15.61
N VAL A 52 -0.14 30.54 -14.63
CA VAL A 52 0.21 29.20 -14.17
C VAL A 52 -0.97 28.26 -14.24
N ARG A 53 -0.68 27.02 -14.60
CA ARG A 53 -1.66 25.92 -14.56
C ARG A 53 -1.06 24.72 -13.84
N ASP A 54 -1.92 23.97 -13.18
CA ASP A 54 -1.51 22.66 -12.71
C ASP A 54 -1.31 21.72 -13.90
N TYR A 55 -0.36 20.82 -13.78
CA TYR A 55 -0.23 19.73 -14.74
C TYR A 55 -1.27 18.67 -14.35
N GLU A 56 -2.47 18.80 -14.86
CA GLU A 56 -3.47 17.75 -14.81
C GLU A 56 -3.10 16.71 -15.87
N ASP A 57 -2.73 15.50 -15.46
CA ASP A 57 -2.73 14.37 -16.35
C ASP A 57 -4.19 14.15 -16.75
N SER A 58 -4.51 14.47 -18.00
CA SER A 58 -5.78 14.30 -18.73
C SER A 58 -7.07 14.28 -17.91
N PRO A 59 -8.09 15.08 -18.22
CA PRO A 59 -9.41 14.97 -17.63
C PRO A 59 -10.04 13.66 -18.15
N GLY A 60 -9.92 12.62 -17.37
CA GLY A 60 -10.44 11.32 -17.77
C GLY A 60 -10.09 10.30 -16.75
N SER A 61 -10.65 10.44 -15.64
CA SER A 61 -11.35 9.45 -14.83
C SER A 61 -11.47 10.02 -13.42
N ASP A 62 -12.69 10.31 -12.97
CA ASP A 62 -13.12 9.75 -11.71
C ASP A 62 -12.83 8.26 -11.83
N THR A 63 -11.58 7.88 -11.69
CA THR A 63 -11.21 6.49 -11.49
C THR A 63 -11.72 6.21 -10.09
N ASP A 64 -12.87 5.55 -10.01
CA ASP A 64 -13.16 4.71 -8.86
C ASP A 64 -11.85 4.00 -8.54
N GLU A 65 -11.24 4.39 -7.41
CA GLU A 65 -9.97 3.79 -6.98
C GLU A 65 -10.15 2.29 -7.04
N TYR A 66 -9.29 1.60 -7.78
CA TYR A 66 -9.34 0.15 -7.86
C TYR A 66 -9.22 -0.43 -6.45
N GLN A 67 -10.32 -0.98 -5.94
CA GLN A 67 -10.40 -1.46 -4.56
C GLN A 67 -9.94 -2.90 -4.37
N GLY A 68 -9.78 -3.65 -5.49
CA GLY A 68 -9.44 -5.08 -5.45
C GLY A 68 -10.60 -5.98 -5.06
N TRP A 69 -11.80 -5.44 -4.94
CA TRP A 69 -13.02 -6.20 -4.67
C TRP A 69 -14.26 -5.48 -5.19
N HIS A 70 -15.32 -6.28 -5.45
CA HIS A 70 -16.61 -5.79 -5.96
C HIS A 70 -17.77 -6.40 -5.19
N GLU A 71 -18.85 -5.66 -5.08
CA GLU A 71 -20.15 -6.16 -4.71
C GLU A 71 -20.95 -6.37 -6.01
N ILE A 72 -21.46 -7.59 -6.24
CA ILE A 72 -22.12 -7.98 -7.48
C ILE A 72 -23.47 -8.58 -7.14
N GLU A 73 -24.53 -8.06 -7.72
CA GLU A 73 -25.84 -8.67 -7.69
C GLU A 73 -25.83 -9.95 -8.54
N ALA A 74 -26.30 -11.03 -7.97
CA ALA A 74 -26.35 -12.33 -8.62
C ALA A 74 -27.65 -13.06 -8.32
N GLU A 75 -28.06 -13.93 -9.24
CA GLU A 75 -29.22 -14.77 -9.04
C GLU A 75 -29.07 -15.68 -7.80
N PRO A 76 -30.19 -16.00 -7.08
CA PRO A 76 -30.12 -16.80 -5.87
C PRO A 76 -29.45 -18.18 -6.05
N ASN A 77 -29.58 -18.79 -7.22
CA ASN A 77 -28.93 -20.06 -7.57
C ASN A 77 -27.40 -19.93 -7.67
N VAL A 78 -26.90 -18.80 -8.18
CA VAL A 78 -25.46 -18.51 -8.28
C VAL A 78 -24.85 -18.30 -6.89
N VAL A 79 -25.55 -17.54 -6.03
CA VAL A 79 -25.14 -17.35 -4.63
C VAL A 79 -25.12 -18.66 -3.87
N ALA A 80 -26.19 -19.50 -4.07
CA ALA A 80 -26.28 -20.79 -3.45
C ALA A 80 -25.21 -21.78 -3.95
N ALA A 81 -24.87 -21.77 -5.24
CA ALA A 81 -23.81 -22.59 -5.81
C ALA A 81 -22.43 -22.22 -5.21
N LEU A 82 -22.13 -20.91 -5.13
CA LEU A 82 -20.88 -20.45 -4.50
C LEU A 82 -20.82 -20.85 -3.02
N ARG A 83 -21.90 -20.66 -2.28
CA ARG A 83 -22.01 -21.07 -0.87
C ARG A 83 -21.87 -22.58 -0.70
N GLY A 84 -22.36 -23.37 -1.68
CA GLY A 84 -22.20 -24.82 -1.74
C GLY A 84 -20.81 -25.32 -2.08
N GLY A 85 -19.85 -24.43 -2.27
CA GLY A 85 -18.46 -24.80 -2.59
C GLY A 85 -18.13 -24.88 -4.08
N HIS A 86 -19.06 -24.53 -4.96
CA HIS A 86 -18.88 -24.61 -6.40
C HIS A 86 -18.36 -23.30 -6.98
N GLY A 87 -17.41 -23.39 -7.91
CA GLY A 87 -16.98 -22.24 -8.68
C GLY A 87 -18.11 -21.69 -9.55
N VAL A 88 -18.25 -20.37 -9.59
CA VAL A 88 -19.26 -19.67 -10.40
C VAL A 88 -18.61 -18.65 -11.32
N ARG A 89 -19.27 -18.34 -12.43
CA ARG A 89 -18.80 -17.33 -13.38
C ARG A 89 -19.86 -16.22 -13.50
N PRO A 90 -19.69 -15.10 -12.77
CA PRO A 90 -20.53 -13.93 -12.99
C PRO A 90 -20.28 -13.37 -14.39
N THR A 91 -21.37 -13.08 -15.12
CA THR A 91 -21.30 -12.58 -16.52
C THR A 91 -21.48 -11.07 -16.61
N SER A 92 -21.88 -10.42 -15.52
CA SER A 92 -22.23 -9.01 -15.48
C SER A 92 -21.04 -8.06 -15.38
N VAL A 93 -19.86 -8.56 -14.92
CA VAL A 93 -18.68 -7.75 -14.63
C VAL A 93 -17.41 -8.45 -15.12
N ARG A 94 -16.47 -7.69 -15.70
CA ARG A 94 -15.12 -8.20 -15.97
C ARG A 94 -14.37 -8.31 -14.65
N LEU A 95 -13.98 -9.51 -14.27
CA LEU A 95 -13.21 -9.79 -13.08
C LEU A 95 -11.72 -9.90 -13.42
N LEU A 96 -10.87 -9.40 -12.54
CA LEU A 96 -9.42 -9.49 -12.65
C LEU A 96 -8.88 -10.64 -11.77
N PRO A 97 -7.66 -11.14 -12.08
CA PRO A 97 -7.02 -12.17 -11.26
C PRO A 97 -6.95 -11.78 -9.78
N HIS A 98 -7.28 -12.71 -8.89
CA HIS A 98 -7.23 -12.55 -7.43
C HIS A 98 -8.08 -11.44 -6.84
N GLU A 99 -9.01 -10.85 -7.60
CA GLU A 99 -10.05 -9.97 -7.03
C GLU A 99 -10.97 -10.73 -6.07
N TYR A 100 -11.55 -9.98 -5.17
CA TYR A 100 -12.58 -10.51 -4.26
C TYR A 100 -13.94 -10.00 -4.70
N VAL A 101 -14.95 -10.82 -4.45
CA VAL A 101 -16.34 -10.48 -4.75
C VAL A 101 -17.25 -10.80 -3.56
N MET A 102 -18.24 -9.96 -3.36
CA MET A 102 -19.40 -10.25 -2.54
C MET A 102 -20.57 -10.43 -3.49
N LEU A 103 -21.00 -11.67 -3.70
CA LEU A 103 -22.22 -11.95 -4.45
C LEU A 103 -23.42 -11.78 -3.51
N ARG A 104 -24.39 -10.97 -3.93
CA ARG A 104 -25.59 -10.66 -3.16
C ARG A 104 -26.85 -10.95 -4.00
N ASP A 105 -27.82 -11.58 -3.37
CA ASP A 105 -29.17 -11.73 -3.91
C ASP A 105 -29.90 -10.37 -3.78
N PRO A 106 -30.37 -9.78 -4.89
CA PRO A 106 -31.08 -8.50 -4.83
C PRO A 106 -32.43 -8.60 -4.09
N ALA A 107 -33.03 -9.78 -4.01
CA ALA A 107 -34.30 -10.00 -3.31
C ALA A 107 -34.14 -10.22 -1.79
N ASP A 108 -32.99 -10.77 -1.34
CA ASP A 108 -32.68 -10.96 0.08
C ASP A 108 -31.22 -10.63 0.37
N SER A 109 -30.99 -9.47 0.95
CA SER A 109 -29.64 -9.00 1.29
C SER A 109 -28.88 -9.90 2.27
N ARG A 110 -29.56 -10.78 3.01
CA ARG A 110 -28.95 -11.78 3.92
C ARG A 110 -28.43 -12.98 3.14
N HIS A 111 -28.90 -13.17 1.90
CA HIS A 111 -28.43 -14.19 1.00
C HIS A 111 -27.25 -13.67 0.19
N ALA A 112 -26.07 -13.66 0.82
CA ALA A 112 -24.82 -13.20 0.21
C ALA A 112 -23.69 -14.20 0.49
N CYS A 113 -22.69 -14.25 -0.41
CA CYS A 113 -21.52 -15.09 -0.27
C CYS A 113 -20.27 -14.39 -0.79
N ALA A 114 -19.20 -14.42 -0.01
CA ALA A 114 -17.90 -13.91 -0.42
C ALA A 114 -17.12 -14.95 -1.23
N GLY A 115 -16.46 -14.50 -2.27
CA GLY A 115 -15.63 -15.34 -3.11
C GLY A 115 -14.34 -14.62 -3.56
N LYS A 116 -13.43 -15.42 -4.12
CA LYS A 116 -12.19 -14.98 -4.71
C LYS A 116 -12.09 -15.42 -6.15
N VAL A 117 -11.66 -14.53 -7.01
CA VAL A 117 -11.42 -14.82 -8.43
C VAL A 117 -10.14 -15.63 -8.57
N ASP A 118 -10.14 -16.62 -9.43
CA ASP A 118 -8.96 -17.43 -9.73
C ASP A 118 -7.84 -16.61 -10.41
N ALA A 119 -6.65 -17.20 -10.50
CA ALA A 119 -5.49 -16.54 -11.12
C ALA A 119 -5.66 -16.27 -12.62
N GLN A 120 -6.66 -16.85 -13.26
CA GLN A 120 -7.00 -16.68 -14.68
C GLN A 120 -8.04 -15.58 -14.90
N GLY A 121 -8.69 -15.09 -13.83
CA GLY A 121 -9.75 -14.07 -13.92
C GLY A 121 -11.07 -14.61 -14.47
N GLY A 122 -11.29 -15.94 -14.42
CA GLY A 122 -12.42 -16.59 -15.07
C GLY A 122 -13.51 -17.12 -14.15
N MET A 123 -13.15 -17.57 -12.97
CA MET A 123 -14.02 -18.23 -12.01
C MET A 123 -13.91 -17.61 -10.64
N VAL A 124 -15.03 -17.51 -9.96
CA VAL A 124 -15.11 -17.13 -8.54
C VAL A 124 -15.27 -18.38 -7.71
N TRP A 125 -14.39 -18.57 -6.78
CA TRP A 125 -14.44 -19.65 -5.80
C TRP A 125 -14.82 -19.13 -4.43
N PRO A 126 -15.52 -19.92 -3.59
CA PRO A 126 -15.89 -19.46 -2.26
C PRO A 126 -14.63 -19.16 -1.43
N LEU A 127 -14.71 -18.13 -0.61
CA LEU A 127 -13.66 -17.79 0.33
C LEU A 127 -13.67 -18.81 1.48
N ILE A 128 -12.83 -19.84 1.36
CA ILE A 128 -12.74 -20.92 2.34
C ILE A 128 -11.89 -20.44 3.53
N GLY A 129 -12.50 -20.33 4.71
CA GLY A 129 -11.79 -19.98 5.94
C GLY A 129 -11.77 -18.49 6.26
N SER A 130 -12.90 -17.80 6.03
CA SER A 130 -13.12 -16.40 6.44
C SER A 130 -12.86 -16.11 7.93
N THR A 131 -12.58 -17.13 8.73
CA THR A 131 -12.28 -17.06 10.17
C THR A 131 -10.82 -17.36 10.48
N ARG A 132 -9.91 -17.35 9.49
CA ARG A 132 -8.49 -17.60 9.75
C ARG A 132 -7.93 -16.56 10.71
N THR A 133 -7.26 -17.05 11.75
CA THR A 133 -6.54 -16.24 12.73
C THR A 133 -5.05 -16.34 12.48
N VAL A 134 -4.36 -15.23 12.43
CA VAL A 134 -2.90 -15.15 12.24
C VAL A 134 -2.27 -14.55 13.49
N CYS A 135 -1.53 -15.34 14.27
CA CYS A 135 -0.95 -14.91 15.56
C CYS A 135 -1.96 -14.20 16.47
N GLY A 136 -3.16 -14.76 16.63
CA GLY A 136 -4.23 -14.16 17.44
C GLY A 136 -5.03 -13.04 16.75
N ILE A 137 -4.58 -12.51 15.63
CA ILE A 137 -5.27 -11.47 14.87
C ILE A 137 -6.24 -12.10 13.86
N ARG A 138 -7.45 -11.55 13.79
CA ARG A 138 -8.49 -11.92 12.81
C ARG A 138 -9.03 -10.69 12.10
N GLY A 139 -9.58 -10.88 10.91
CA GLY A 139 -10.35 -9.83 10.23
C GLY A 139 -11.62 -9.51 11.00
N VAL A 140 -11.82 -8.25 11.34
CA VAL A 140 -13.04 -7.77 12.03
C VAL A 140 -14.08 -7.22 11.04
N ASN A 141 -13.69 -7.07 9.78
CA ASN A 141 -14.56 -6.70 8.66
C ASN A 141 -14.18 -7.49 7.40
N LEU A 142 -15.00 -7.32 6.35
CA LEU A 142 -14.87 -8.08 5.11
C LEU A 142 -13.53 -7.82 4.41
N GLN A 143 -13.12 -6.55 4.27
CA GLN A 143 -11.87 -6.19 3.59
C GLN A 143 -10.64 -6.73 4.33
N GLN A 144 -10.65 -6.70 5.66
CA GLN A 144 -9.58 -7.32 6.45
C GLN A 144 -9.53 -8.83 6.29
N THR A 145 -10.69 -9.48 6.13
CA THR A 145 -10.78 -10.92 5.83
C THR A 145 -10.16 -11.21 4.45
N PHE A 146 -10.48 -10.41 3.45
CA PHE A 146 -9.86 -10.50 2.12
C PHE A 146 -8.33 -10.29 2.18
N ALA A 147 -7.90 -9.29 2.94
CA ALA A 147 -6.49 -9.03 3.12
C ALA A 147 -5.74 -10.22 3.74
N ILE A 148 -6.28 -10.83 4.79
CA ILE A 148 -5.69 -12.02 5.42
C ILE A 148 -5.62 -13.18 4.40
N ASP A 149 -6.69 -13.42 3.63
CA ASP A 149 -6.69 -14.47 2.62
C ASP A 149 -5.60 -14.22 1.55
N ALA A 150 -5.51 -13.02 1.00
CA ALA A 150 -4.48 -12.66 0.02
C ALA A 150 -3.05 -12.79 0.58
N LEU A 151 -2.86 -12.38 1.84
CA LEU A 151 -1.57 -12.47 2.51
C LEU A 151 -1.13 -13.92 2.71
N LEU A 152 -2.05 -14.83 2.96
CA LEU A 152 -1.78 -16.26 3.18
C LEU A 152 -1.75 -17.11 1.90
N ASP A 153 -2.25 -16.60 0.78
CA ASP A 153 -2.32 -17.33 -0.50
C ASP A 153 -0.93 -17.47 -1.13
N ASP A 154 -0.46 -18.69 -1.30
CA ASP A 154 0.86 -19.00 -1.86
C ASP A 154 0.98 -18.67 -3.35
N SER A 155 -0.12 -18.57 -4.08
CA SER A 155 -0.13 -18.19 -5.49
C SER A 155 0.10 -16.70 -5.71
N VAL A 156 -0.19 -15.86 -4.70
CA VAL A 156 -0.01 -14.42 -4.71
C VAL A 156 1.37 -14.07 -4.18
N ARG A 157 2.21 -13.46 -5.01
CA ARG A 157 3.57 -13.05 -4.65
C ARG A 157 3.69 -11.59 -4.25
N LEU A 158 2.80 -10.75 -4.75
CA LEU A 158 2.70 -9.34 -4.43
C LEU A 158 1.31 -9.05 -3.85
N VAL A 159 1.25 -8.53 -2.64
CA VAL A 159 0.01 -8.01 -2.05
C VAL A 159 0.15 -6.51 -1.83
N THR A 160 -0.83 -5.74 -2.28
CA THR A 160 -0.91 -4.30 -1.99
C THR A 160 -2.11 -4.03 -1.08
N LEU A 161 -1.86 -3.36 0.06
CA LEU A 161 -2.90 -2.95 1.01
C LEU A 161 -2.93 -1.43 1.08
N ALA A 162 -3.96 -0.83 0.50
CA ALA A 162 -4.21 0.60 0.59
C ALA A 162 -5.31 0.92 1.63
N GLY A 163 -5.35 2.16 2.11
CA GLY A 163 -6.43 2.63 2.98
C GLY A 163 -5.96 3.64 4.03
N LYS A 164 -6.91 4.31 4.66
CA LYS A 164 -6.63 5.33 5.68
C LYS A 164 -5.87 4.77 6.88
N ALA A 165 -5.17 5.64 7.61
CA ALA A 165 -4.53 5.25 8.86
C ALA A 165 -5.55 4.63 9.85
N GLY A 166 -5.15 3.57 10.57
CA GLY A 166 -6.02 2.87 11.52
C GLY A 166 -6.94 1.80 10.91
N THR A 167 -6.83 1.49 9.61
CA THR A 167 -7.59 0.39 8.98
C THR A 167 -6.96 -0.99 9.19
N GLY A 168 -5.78 -1.07 9.81
CA GLY A 168 -5.11 -2.33 10.15
C GLY A 168 -4.11 -2.85 9.12
N LYS A 169 -3.78 -2.12 8.05
CA LYS A 169 -2.86 -2.55 6.97
C LYS A 169 -1.56 -3.17 7.47
N THR A 170 -0.80 -2.37 8.20
CA THR A 170 0.51 -2.76 8.74
C THR A 170 0.40 -3.90 9.74
N LEU A 171 -0.62 -3.86 10.61
CA LEU A 171 -0.89 -4.90 11.61
C LEU A 171 -1.17 -6.25 10.93
N LEU A 172 -2.06 -6.29 9.93
CA LEU A 172 -2.42 -7.51 9.20
C LEU A 172 -1.23 -8.07 8.41
N ALA A 173 -0.45 -7.19 7.76
CA ALA A 173 0.74 -7.58 7.02
C ALA A 173 1.80 -8.23 7.93
N ILE A 174 2.08 -7.61 9.09
CA ILE A 174 3.03 -8.13 10.06
C ILE A 174 2.52 -9.44 10.68
N ALA A 175 1.25 -9.51 11.08
CA ALA A 175 0.66 -10.72 11.68
C ALA A 175 0.72 -11.91 10.71
N ALA A 176 0.39 -11.71 9.43
CA ALA A 176 0.48 -12.73 8.40
C ALA A 176 1.95 -13.15 8.13
N GLY A 177 2.88 -12.19 8.13
CA GLY A 177 4.31 -12.47 7.97
C GLY A 177 4.86 -13.31 9.12
N LEU A 178 4.56 -12.91 10.36
CA LEU A 178 4.96 -13.66 11.56
C LEU A 178 4.36 -15.08 11.56
N HIS A 179 3.08 -15.20 11.20
CA HIS A 179 2.44 -16.52 11.10
C HIS A 179 3.14 -17.43 10.10
N GLN A 180 3.45 -16.94 8.91
CA GLN A 180 4.09 -17.73 7.86
C GLN A 180 5.58 -18.02 8.15
N VAL A 181 6.25 -17.20 8.97
CA VAL A 181 7.62 -17.48 9.43
C VAL A 181 7.62 -18.50 10.57
N PHE A 182 6.82 -18.28 11.63
CA PHE A 182 6.92 -19.07 12.86
C PHE A 182 5.96 -20.27 12.93
N ALA A 183 4.77 -20.19 12.31
CA ALA A 183 3.82 -21.30 12.32
C ALA A 183 3.98 -22.22 11.09
N ASP A 184 3.96 -21.61 9.91
CA ASP A 184 3.98 -22.34 8.65
C ASP A 184 5.41 -22.72 8.20
N ASN A 185 6.45 -22.07 8.74
CA ASN A 185 7.86 -22.20 8.33
C ASN A 185 8.08 -22.04 6.82
N LYS A 186 7.26 -21.20 6.18
CA LYS A 186 7.31 -20.95 4.72
C LYS A 186 8.42 -20.00 4.32
N PHE A 187 8.74 -19.04 5.18
CA PHE A 187 9.77 -18.03 4.94
C PHE A 187 10.81 -18.07 6.05
N HIS A 188 12.04 -17.76 5.69
CA HIS A 188 13.14 -17.75 6.66
C HIS A 188 13.08 -16.55 7.59
N ARG A 189 12.57 -15.39 7.09
CA ARG A 189 12.53 -14.14 7.85
C ARG A 189 11.36 -13.27 7.43
N LEU A 190 10.93 -12.44 8.36
CA LEU A 190 10.11 -11.26 8.13
C LEU A 190 11.03 -10.03 8.01
N LEU A 191 11.04 -9.39 6.85
CA LEU A 191 11.75 -8.12 6.61
C LEU A 191 10.74 -7.00 6.47
N VAL A 192 10.85 -5.96 7.29
CA VAL A 192 10.01 -4.78 7.19
C VAL A 192 10.87 -3.59 6.82
N PHE A 193 10.57 -2.97 5.69
CA PHE A 193 11.23 -1.78 5.20
C PHE A 193 10.31 -0.57 5.30
N ARG A 194 10.83 0.55 5.76
CA ARG A 194 10.13 1.84 5.75
C ARG A 194 10.96 2.90 5.05
N PRO A 195 10.33 3.79 4.24
CA PRO A 195 10.99 4.98 3.75
C PRO A 195 11.34 5.92 4.92
N THR A 196 12.51 6.51 4.84
CA THR A 196 12.96 7.51 5.81
C THR A 196 12.80 8.89 5.21
N ILE A 197 11.70 9.53 5.53
CA ILE A 197 11.42 10.90 5.09
C ILE A 197 11.58 11.81 6.29
N ALA A 198 12.41 12.83 6.14
CA ALA A 198 12.53 13.87 7.14
C ALA A 198 11.26 14.73 7.12
N VAL A 199 10.36 14.51 8.06
CA VAL A 199 9.09 15.26 8.23
C VAL A 199 9.34 16.69 8.69
N SER A 200 10.52 17.03 9.20
CA SER A 200 10.90 18.39 9.56
C SER A 200 12.34 18.70 9.18
N ARG A 201 12.60 19.99 8.94
CA ARG A 201 13.95 20.50 8.71
C ARG A 201 14.85 20.08 9.85
N ASP A 202 15.89 19.31 9.50
CA ASP A 202 16.96 18.85 10.40
C ASP A 202 16.47 18.12 11.67
N LEU A 203 16.51 16.78 11.61
CA LEU A 203 16.82 16.03 12.80
C LEU A 203 18.23 16.49 13.22
N GLY A 204 18.29 17.51 14.04
CA GLY A 204 19.55 18.01 14.57
C GLY A 204 20.43 16.86 15.04
N TYR A 205 21.64 17.12 15.40
CA TYR A 205 22.62 16.16 15.89
C TYR A 205 22.00 15.27 17.01
N LEU A 206 21.30 14.18 16.61
CA LEU A 206 20.89 13.15 17.56
C LEU A 206 22.15 12.37 17.93
N PRO A 207 22.55 12.32 19.20
CA PRO A 207 23.65 11.48 19.65
C PRO A 207 23.27 10.01 19.45
N GLY A 208 24.23 9.16 19.07
CA GLY A 208 24.03 7.72 18.87
C GLY A 208 24.40 7.21 17.49
N GLY A 209 24.39 5.92 17.31
CA GLY A 209 24.59 5.22 16.05
C GLY A 209 23.46 5.47 15.05
N LEU A 210 23.62 4.97 13.82
CA LEU A 210 22.61 5.10 12.78
C LEU A 210 21.29 4.44 13.20
N ASP A 211 21.35 3.29 13.87
CA ASP A 211 20.19 2.54 14.35
C ASP A 211 19.39 3.33 15.41
N ASP A 212 20.07 4.01 16.32
CA ASP A 212 19.40 4.85 17.32
C ASP A 212 18.66 6.02 16.68
N LYS A 213 19.24 6.61 15.64
CA LYS A 213 18.63 7.69 14.88
C LYS A 213 17.41 7.25 14.08
N MET A 214 17.41 6.00 13.60
CA MET A 214 16.31 5.43 12.80
C MET A 214 15.16 4.89 13.64
N ARG A 215 15.38 4.66 14.93
CA ARG A 215 14.42 4.06 15.85
C ARG A 215 13.03 4.73 15.86
N PRO A 216 12.89 6.07 15.85
CA PRO A 216 11.59 6.71 15.83
C PRO A 216 10.72 6.31 14.62
N TRP A 217 11.31 6.14 13.44
CA TRP A 217 10.57 5.71 12.25
C TRP A 217 10.16 4.24 12.27
N MET A 218 10.90 3.41 13.01
CA MET A 218 10.65 1.98 13.13
C MET A 218 9.69 1.65 14.28
N GLN A 219 9.49 2.59 15.22
CA GLN A 219 8.67 2.39 16.42
C GLN A 219 7.25 1.86 16.10
N PRO A 220 6.50 2.38 15.12
CA PRO A 220 5.16 1.87 14.82
C PRO A 220 5.13 0.38 14.43
N VAL A 221 6.20 -0.12 13.80
CA VAL A 221 6.34 -1.55 13.48
C VAL A 221 6.55 -2.38 14.74
N TYR A 222 7.40 -1.90 15.64
CA TYR A 222 7.63 -2.57 16.93
C TYR A 222 6.39 -2.57 17.82
N ASP A 223 5.60 -1.50 17.81
CA ASP A 223 4.34 -1.41 18.54
C ASP A 223 3.30 -2.41 18.00
N ALA A 224 3.23 -2.56 16.66
CA ALA A 224 2.39 -3.57 16.03
C ALA A 224 2.84 -5.00 16.37
N ILE A 225 4.14 -5.30 16.38
CA ILE A 225 4.69 -6.60 16.79
C ILE A 225 4.32 -6.90 18.26
N GLU A 226 4.42 -5.93 19.16
CA GLU A 226 4.08 -6.10 20.57
C GLU A 226 2.58 -6.37 20.76
N LEU A 227 1.73 -5.66 20.02
CA LEU A 227 0.29 -5.91 20.02
C LEU A 227 -0.02 -7.34 19.56
N ILE A 228 0.55 -7.78 18.43
CA ILE A 228 0.36 -9.15 17.90
C ILE A 228 0.82 -10.18 18.93
N ARG A 229 1.99 -9.96 19.53
CA ARG A 229 2.50 -10.85 20.60
C ARG A 229 1.54 -10.93 21.79
N SER A 230 0.91 -9.83 22.18
CA SER A 230 -0.06 -9.82 23.28
C SER A 230 -1.31 -10.63 22.93
N GLU A 231 -1.77 -10.57 21.68
CA GLU A 231 -2.92 -11.35 21.21
C GLU A 231 -2.57 -12.84 21.03
N ASP A 232 -1.38 -13.16 20.52
CA ASP A 232 -0.90 -14.53 20.38
C ASP A 232 -0.81 -15.24 21.75
N ARG A 233 -0.38 -14.53 22.81
CA ARG A 233 -0.31 -15.06 24.17
C ARG A 233 -1.66 -15.44 24.77
N LYS A 234 -2.75 -14.89 24.27
CA LYS A 234 -4.12 -15.23 24.69
C LYS A 234 -4.63 -16.52 24.03
N GLN A 235 -3.92 -17.01 23.00
CA GLN A 235 -4.31 -18.21 22.26
C GLN A 235 -3.80 -19.48 22.97
N PRO A 236 -4.58 -20.58 22.94
CA PRO A 236 -4.13 -21.88 23.47
C PRO A 236 -2.89 -22.42 22.75
N SER A 237 -2.82 -22.19 21.45
CA SER A 237 -1.69 -22.57 20.58
C SER A 237 -0.83 -21.36 20.29
N ARG A 238 0.01 -21.00 21.24
CA ARG A 238 0.95 -19.91 21.08
C ARG A 238 2.00 -20.24 20.01
N ILE A 239 2.19 -19.32 19.06
CA ILE A 239 3.07 -19.45 17.92
C ILE A 239 4.38 -18.68 18.13
N LEU A 240 4.29 -17.45 18.66
CA LEU A 240 5.41 -16.53 18.71
C LEU A 240 6.36 -16.81 19.88
N PRO A 241 7.68 -16.64 19.68
CA PRO A 241 8.69 -16.80 20.73
C PRO A 241 8.51 -15.77 21.86
N ASN A 242 9.07 -16.09 23.02
CA ASN A 242 8.99 -15.20 24.19
C ASN A 242 9.72 -13.89 23.96
N ASP A 243 10.82 -13.91 23.25
CA ASP A 243 11.73 -12.77 23.01
C ASP A 243 11.79 -12.42 21.53
N ILE A 244 10.63 -11.99 21.01
CA ILE A 244 10.44 -11.71 19.58
C ILE A 244 11.33 -10.55 19.08
N ARG A 245 11.76 -9.64 19.97
CA ARG A 245 12.60 -8.50 19.61
C ARG A 245 14.06 -8.87 19.35
N GLU A 246 14.52 -9.99 19.92
CA GLU A 246 15.88 -10.50 19.78
C GLU A 246 15.98 -11.61 18.71
N CYS A 247 14.86 -11.93 18.06
CA CYS A 247 14.82 -12.94 17.02
C CYS A 247 15.51 -12.48 15.74
N ASP A 248 16.45 -13.25 15.25
CA ASP A 248 17.10 -13.02 13.95
C ASP A 248 16.15 -13.14 12.75
N GLU A 249 15.00 -13.77 12.96
CA GLU A 249 13.95 -13.97 11.97
C GLU A 249 13.14 -12.69 11.68
N ILE A 250 13.31 -11.63 12.47
CA ILE A 250 12.60 -10.35 12.27
C ILE A 250 13.62 -9.24 12.10
N ARG A 251 13.53 -8.51 11.00
CA ARG A 251 14.35 -7.34 10.75
C ARG A 251 13.51 -6.16 10.29
N VAL A 252 13.74 -5.02 10.91
CA VAL A 252 13.11 -3.75 10.57
C VAL A 252 14.20 -2.79 10.15
N GLU A 253 14.21 -2.43 8.87
CA GLU A 253 15.31 -1.70 8.24
C GLU A 253 14.80 -0.51 7.42
N PRO A 254 15.60 0.56 7.25
CA PRO A 254 15.34 1.59 6.25
C PRO A 254 15.28 1.01 4.84
N LEU A 255 14.40 1.53 3.98
CA LEU A 255 14.26 1.04 2.61
C LEU A 255 15.56 1.14 1.80
N THR A 256 16.43 2.09 2.12
CA THR A 256 17.74 2.24 1.48
C THR A 256 18.61 0.99 1.56
N TYR A 257 18.39 0.13 2.57
CA TYR A 257 19.15 -1.11 2.76
C TYR A 257 18.70 -2.26 1.85
N ILE A 258 17.63 -2.08 1.09
CA ILE A 258 17.19 -3.05 0.08
C ILE A 258 18.08 -3.01 -1.18
N CYS A 259 18.77 -1.89 -1.42
CA CYS A 259 19.56 -1.67 -2.64
C CYS A 259 20.74 -2.67 -2.73
N GLY A 260 20.95 -3.22 -3.94
CA GLY A 260 22.06 -4.15 -4.20
C GLY A 260 21.87 -5.58 -3.65
N ARG A 261 20.78 -5.85 -2.94
CA ARG A 261 20.47 -7.20 -2.39
C ARG A 261 19.63 -8.00 -3.38
N SER A 262 19.72 -9.33 -3.28
CA SER A 262 18.71 -10.27 -3.76
C SER A 262 18.16 -11.01 -2.54
N ILE A 263 16.85 -11.05 -2.39
CA ILE A 263 16.18 -11.45 -1.14
C ILE A 263 15.29 -12.68 -1.43
N PRO A 264 15.84 -13.91 -1.42
CA PRO A 264 15.08 -15.14 -1.63
C PRO A 264 14.46 -15.67 -0.33
N ASN A 265 13.35 -16.42 -0.46
CA ASN A 265 12.68 -17.17 0.61
C ASN A 265 12.33 -16.31 1.86
N GLN A 266 11.89 -15.06 1.64
CA GLN A 266 11.56 -14.17 2.75
C GLN A 266 10.18 -13.54 2.55
N PHE A 267 9.54 -13.20 3.67
CA PHE A 267 8.34 -12.38 3.70
C PHE A 267 8.76 -10.91 3.86
N ILE A 268 8.50 -10.10 2.86
CA ILE A 268 8.97 -8.72 2.77
C ILE A 268 7.78 -7.78 2.90
N ILE A 269 7.87 -6.78 3.75
CA ILE A 269 6.88 -5.70 3.87
C ILE A 269 7.56 -4.37 3.52
N ILE A 270 6.94 -3.58 2.66
CA ILE A 270 7.26 -2.18 2.45
C ILE A 270 6.10 -1.37 3.00
N ASP A 271 6.32 -0.71 4.13
CA ASP A 271 5.30 0.10 4.80
C ASP A 271 5.44 1.59 4.41
N GLU A 272 4.34 2.35 4.42
CA GLU A 272 4.26 3.77 4.03
C GLU A 272 4.71 4.03 2.58
N ALA A 273 4.36 3.13 1.67
CA ALA A 273 4.82 3.17 0.28
C ALA A 273 4.26 4.33 -0.56
N GLN A 274 3.21 5.04 -0.10
CA GLN A 274 2.73 6.27 -0.72
C GLN A 274 3.79 7.38 -0.71
N ASN A 275 4.77 7.26 0.16
CA ASN A 275 5.88 8.18 0.25
C ASN A 275 7.03 7.88 -0.74
N LEU A 276 6.92 6.81 -1.49
CA LEU A 276 7.91 6.40 -2.49
C LEU A 276 7.55 6.89 -3.88
N THR A 277 8.58 7.17 -4.66
CA THR A 277 8.42 7.36 -6.11
C THR A 277 8.21 6.01 -6.80
N PRO A 278 7.59 5.97 -8.00
CA PRO A 278 7.48 4.73 -8.78
C PRO A 278 8.82 4.06 -9.08
N LEU A 279 9.91 4.83 -9.17
CA LEU A 279 11.25 4.29 -9.41
C LEU A 279 11.79 3.57 -8.16
N GLU A 280 11.57 4.11 -6.97
CA GLU A 280 11.98 3.48 -5.71
C GLU A 280 11.21 2.18 -5.47
N VAL A 281 9.88 2.18 -5.70
CA VAL A 281 9.07 0.95 -5.61
C VAL A 281 9.53 -0.09 -6.64
N LYS A 282 9.78 0.30 -7.89
CA LYS A 282 10.35 -0.59 -8.91
C LYS A 282 11.68 -1.18 -8.44
N THR A 283 12.57 -0.35 -7.88
CA THR A 283 13.85 -0.80 -7.37
C THR A 283 13.69 -1.83 -6.26
N ALA A 284 12.77 -1.61 -5.32
CA ALA A 284 12.50 -2.53 -4.23
C ALA A 284 11.93 -3.87 -4.72
N ILE A 285 10.91 -3.85 -5.59
CA ILE A 285 10.27 -5.09 -6.10
C ILE A 285 11.25 -5.94 -6.90
N THR A 286 12.15 -5.33 -7.66
CA THR A 286 13.16 -6.06 -8.44
C THR A 286 14.22 -6.76 -7.57
N ARG A 287 14.23 -6.55 -6.25
CA ARG A 287 15.09 -7.27 -5.28
C ARG A 287 14.45 -8.53 -4.72
N VAL A 288 13.15 -8.72 -4.94
CA VAL A 288 12.43 -9.91 -4.49
C VAL A 288 12.96 -11.13 -5.22
N GLY A 289 13.59 -12.03 -4.47
CA GLY A 289 14.15 -13.27 -4.99
C GLY A 289 13.12 -14.41 -5.08
N ALA A 290 13.56 -15.54 -5.61
CA ALA A 290 12.74 -16.75 -5.70
C ALA A 290 12.22 -17.18 -4.33
N GLY A 291 10.98 -17.67 -4.27
CA GLY A 291 10.35 -18.13 -3.05
C GLY A 291 9.88 -17.04 -2.09
N SER A 292 10.13 -15.76 -2.36
CA SER A 292 9.70 -14.67 -1.50
C SER A 292 8.30 -14.16 -1.85
N LYS A 293 7.66 -13.56 -0.85
CA LYS A 293 6.42 -12.77 -0.98
C LYS A 293 6.70 -11.34 -0.55
N ILE A 294 6.15 -10.38 -1.27
CA ILE A 294 6.23 -8.95 -0.92
C ILE A 294 4.84 -8.37 -0.68
N VAL A 295 4.74 -7.62 0.39
CA VAL A 295 3.55 -6.85 0.78
C VAL A 295 3.90 -5.38 0.78
N VAL A 296 3.07 -4.57 0.14
CA VAL A 296 3.26 -3.12 0.07
C VAL A 296 2.05 -2.45 0.69
N THR A 297 2.27 -1.70 1.78
CA THR A 297 1.20 -1.04 2.53
C THR A 297 1.34 0.48 2.47
N GLY A 298 0.21 1.20 2.51
CA GLY A 298 0.24 2.66 2.55
C GLY A 298 -1.13 3.32 2.55
N ASP A 299 -1.13 4.62 2.82
CA ASP A 299 -2.30 5.50 2.75
C ASP A 299 -2.09 6.50 1.61
N PRO A 300 -2.78 6.35 0.45
CA PRO A 300 -2.56 7.24 -0.70
C PRO A 300 -2.86 8.71 -0.42
N HIS A 301 -3.64 9.00 0.63
CA HIS A 301 -4.02 10.37 1.01
C HIS A 301 -3.06 11.00 2.03
N GLN A 302 -2.20 10.20 2.68
CA GLN A 302 -1.28 10.67 3.72
C GLN A 302 0.17 10.69 3.21
N ILE A 303 0.47 11.66 2.34
CA ILE A 303 1.76 11.78 1.66
C ILE A 303 2.62 12.85 2.35
N ASP A 304 3.73 12.42 2.96
CA ASP A 304 4.71 13.31 3.60
C ASP A 304 5.83 13.72 2.64
N ASN A 305 6.04 12.97 1.56
CA ASN A 305 7.07 13.25 0.57
C ASN A 305 6.66 14.38 -0.38
N PRO A 306 7.30 15.56 -0.35
CA PRO A 306 6.93 16.69 -1.19
C PRO A 306 7.18 16.50 -2.69
N TYR A 307 7.74 15.38 -3.08
CA TYR A 307 8.09 15.08 -4.48
C TYR A 307 7.11 14.14 -5.18
N VAL A 308 6.15 13.62 -4.46
CA VAL A 308 5.07 12.77 -4.99
C VAL A 308 3.72 13.32 -4.56
N ASP A 309 2.69 13.00 -5.30
CA ASP A 309 1.30 13.31 -5.00
C ASP A 309 0.45 12.04 -5.09
N PHE A 310 -0.86 12.18 -4.92
CA PHE A 310 -1.80 11.06 -4.97
C PHE A 310 -1.64 10.22 -6.25
N HIS A 311 -1.52 10.85 -7.42
CA HIS A 311 -1.44 10.15 -8.71
C HIS A 311 -0.04 9.69 -9.10
N SER A 312 1.00 10.30 -8.52
CA SER A 312 2.40 10.06 -8.88
C SER A 312 3.19 9.23 -7.88
N ASN A 313 2.55 8.80 -6.77
CA ASN A 313 3.23 7.99 -5.78
C ASN A 313 3.41 6.53 -6.21
N GLY A 314 4.37 5.87 -5.58
CA GLY A 314 4.77 4.51 -5.93
C GLY A 314 3.72 3.45 -5.62
N LEU A 315 2.87 3.65 -4.60
CA LEU A 315 1.82 2.70 -4.24
C LEU A 315 0.74 2.63 -5.32
N ILE A 316 0.17 3.78 -5.72
CA ILE A 316 -0.86 3.83 -6.76
C ILE A 316 -0.30 3.36 -8.10
N ALA A 317 0.92 3.81 -8.47
CA ALA A 317 1.57 3.35 -9.69
C ALA A 317 1.80 1.82 -9.71
N LEU A 318 2.03 1.20 -8.54
CA LEU A 318 2.16 -0.24 -8.41
C LEU A 318 0.81 -0.94 -8.60
N VAL A 319 -0.23 -0.47 -7.91
CA VAL A 319 -1.59 -1.02 -7.99
C VAL A 319 -2.06 -1.02 -9.44
N ASP A 320 -1.98 0.11 -10.14
CA ASP A 320 -2.44 0.24 -11.53
C ASP A 320 -1.72 -0.70 -12.50
N ARG A 321 -0.41 -0.84 -12.33
CA ARG A 321 0.40 -1.67 -13.25
C ARG A 321 0.27 -3.17 -13.00
N PHE A 322 -0.07 -3.58 -11.79
CA PHE A 322 -0.14 -4.99 -11.40
C PHE A 322 -1.57 -5.52 -11.27
N ARG A 323 -2.61 -4.70 -11.41
CA ARG A 323 -4.01 -5.13 -11.24
C ARG A 323 -4.43 -6.31 -12.13
N GLU A 324 -3.83 -6.47 -13.31
CA GLU A 324 -4.10 -7.59 -14.21
C GLU A 324 -3.10 -8.75 -14.07
N SER A 325 -2.16 -8.65 -13.13
CA SER A 325 -1.12 -9.65 -12.94
C SER A 325 -1.64 -10.86 -12.16
N ARG A 326 -1.34 -12.06 -12.64
CA ARG A 326 -1.63 -13.32 -11.93
C ARG A 326 -0.80 -13.53 -10.66
N LEU A 327 0.16 -12.66 -10.38
CA LEU A 327 1.05 -12.75 -9.22
C LEU A 327 0.65 -11.77 -8.12
N SER A 328 -0.34 -10.92 -8.34
CA SER A 328 -0.68 -9.85 -7.40
C SER A 328 -2.14 -9.88 -6.98
N ALA A 329 -2.38 -9.43 -5.74
CA ALA A 329 -3.68 -9.08 -5.22
C ALA A 329 -3.63 -7.68 -4.60
N HIS A 330 -4.72 -6.94 -4.74
CA HIS A 330 -4.89 -5.63 -4.14
C HIS A 330 -6.13 -5.60 -3.25
N ILE A 331 -6.05 -4.96 -2.09
CA ILE A 331 -7.20 -4.70 -1.24
C ILE A 331 -7.12 -3.29 -0.67
N THR A 332 -8.16 -2.50 -0.91
CA THR A 332 -8.37 -1.22 -0.22
C THR A 332 -9.21 -1.45 1.03
N LEU A 333 -8.64 -1.09 2.18
CA LEU A 333 -9.28 -1.15 3.49
C LEU A 333 -9.95 0.21 3.76
N VAL A 334 -11.27 0.25 3.74
CA VAL A 334 -12.02 1.50 3.89
C VAL A 334 -12.34 1.80 5.35
N LYS A 335 -12.74 0.75 6.11
CA LYS A 335 -13.22 0.92 7.49
C LYS A 335 -12.06 0.97 8.47
N GLY A 336 -11.91 2.11 9.15
CA GLY A 336 -10.98 2.25 10.28
C GLY A 336 -11.54 1.57 11.53
N GLU A 337 -10.68 0.88 12.24
CA GLU A 337 -10.97 0.25 13.54
C GLU A 337 -10.24 1.05 14.64
N ARG A 338 -10.57 2.34 14.75
CA ARG A 338 -9.99 3.26 15.74
C ARG A 338 -10.89 3.38 16.95
N SER A 339 -10.35 3.92 18.05
CA SER A 339 -11.19 4.36 19.17
C SER A 339 -12.12 5.48 18.72
N GLU A 340 -13.30 5.57 19.32
CA GLU A 340 -14.31 6.60 19.03
C GLU A 340 -13.71 8.02 19.05
N LEU A 341 -12.80 8.28 20.00
CA LEU A 341 -12.09 9.56 20.09
C LEU A 341 -11.22 9.82 18.85
N ALA A 342 -10.46 8.82 18.39
CA ALA A 342 -9.56 8.98 17.25
C ALA A 342 -10.33 9.12 15.94
N GLU A 343 -11.47 8.47 15.79
CA GLU A 343 -12.37 8.60 14.65
C GLU A 343 -13.03 10.00 14.64
N THR A 344 -13.50 10.45 15.78
CA THR A 344 -14.07 11.80 15.94
C THR A 344 -13.03 12.88 15.63
N ALA A 345 -11.81 12.75 16.13
CA ALA A 345 -10.74 13.70 15.84
C ALA A 345 -10.37 13.74 14.35
N ALA A 346 -10.31 12.58 13.67
CA ALA A 346 -10.02 12.51 12.24
C ALA A 346 -11.12 13.13 11.34
N ASN A 347 -12.35 13.25 11.86
CA ASN A 347 -13.47 13.83 11.14
C ASN A 347 -13.66 15.32 11.45
N LEU A 348 -13.16 15.82 12.56
CA LEU A 348 -13.37 17.20 13.03
C LEU A 348 -12.17 18.13 12.77
N LEU A 349 -10.98 17.57 12.64
CA LEU A 349 -9.71 18.30 12.44
C LEU A 349 -9.15 18.09 11.02
#